data_2a2a7577cced7d485e73123c1673a0de
#
_entry.id   2a2a7577cced7d485e73123c1673a0de
#
_cell.length_a   1.000
_cell.length_b   1.000
_cell.length_c   1.000
_cell.angle_alpha   90.00
_cell.angle_beta   90.00
_cell.angle_gamma   90.00
#
_symmetry.space_group_name_H-M   'P 1'
#
loop_
_entity.id
_entity.type
_entity.pdbx_description
1 polymer ?
#
loop_
_entity_poly.entity_id
_entity_poly.type
_entity_poly.pdbx_seq_one_letter_code
_entity_poly.pdbx_strand_id
1 'polypeptide(L)'
;LLARNDSRILGVVVHDHPKYEGRVLEDGFVMSALNALCREVNRRGYFLMVKTTENIGEIPAFASMWNMDGLILMGFCETDYETLRSHMHISFVAYDGYFEKEPQGGMVNLVIDHHDGGFQAGAYLRRLGHRKALCIADNLICMDKERIEGFRRAFAPGKTLFWQIPATRQQRAEFYEQRFRELAEQQI
;
A
#
# COMPACT_ATOMS: atom_id res chain seq x y z
N LEU A 1 -20.24 -13.89 36.22
CA LEU A 1 -19.96 -12.93 35.16
C LEU A 1 -18.46 -12.84 35.01
N LEU A 2 -17.88 -13.66 34.11
CA LEU A 2 -16.50 -13.46 33.68
C LEU A 2 -16.44 -12.10 32.99
N ALA A 3 -15.66 -11.18 33.54
CA ALA A 3 -15.41 -9.89 32.89
C ALA A 3 -14.84 -10.18 31.50
N ARG A 4 -15.52 -9.70 30.45
CA ARG A 4 -14.91 -9.63 29.12
C ARG A 4 -13.66 -8.80 29.27
N ASN A 5 -12.54 -9.41 28.96
CA ASN A 5 -11.23 -8.74 29.07
C ASN A 5 -11.00 -7.89 27.80
N ASP A 6 -11.95 -7.00 27.52
CA ASP A 6 -11.84 -6.04 26.39
C ASP A 6 -10.81 -4.99 26.78
N SER A 7 -9.66 -5.01 26.14
CA SER A 7 -8.61 -3.99 26.35
C SER A 7 -8.99 -2.64 25.77
N ARG A 8 -9.93 -2.65 24.83
CA ARG A 8 -10.31 -1.51 23.99
C ARG A 8 -9.11 -0.92 23.23
N ILE A 9 -8.15 -1.76 22.91
CA ILE A 9 -6.98 -1.40 22.11
C ILE A 9 -7.08 -2.07 20.74
N LEU A 10 -7.07 -1.25 19.69
CA LEU A 10 -6.86 -1.71 18.32
C LEU A 10 -5.45 -1.34 17.89
N GLY A 11 -4.72 -2.30 17.31
CA GLY A 11 -3.42 -2.06 16.72
C GLY A 11 -3.53 -1.71 15.24
N VAL A 12 -2.69 -0.78 14.79
CA VAL A 12 -2.41 -0.60 13.36
C VAL A 12 -0.94 -0.89 13.14
N VAL A 13 -0.65 -1.83 12.27
CA VAL A 13 0.72 -2.11 11.85
C VAL A 13 0.89 -1.64 10.42
N VAL A 14 1.81 -0.72 10.20
CA VAL A 14 2.12 -0.17 8.88
C VAL A 14 3.42 -0.78 8.38
N HIS A 15 3.39 -1.34 7.17
CA HIS A 15 4.58 -1.87 6.53
C HIS A 15 5.53 -0.72 6.15
N ASP A 16 6.69 -0.67 6.77
CA ASP A 16 7.73 0.31 6.47
C ASP A 16 8.62 -0.23 5.34
N HIS A 17 8.08 -0.20 4.13
CA HIS A 17 8.80 -0.67 2.94
C HIS A 17 10.11 0.12 2.76
N PRO A 18 11.21 -0.48 2.31
CA PRO A 18 12.53 0.17 2.13
C PRO A 18 12.50 1.51 1.39
N LYS A 19 11.52 1.73 0.52
CA LYS A 19 11.33 3.02 -0.17
C LYS A 19 11.07 4.22 0.75
N TYR A 20 10.59 3.96 1.97
CA TYR A 20 10.29 5.01 2.95
C TYR A 20 11.49 5.35 3.84
N GLU A 21 12.54 4.50 3.84
CA GLU A 21 13.76 4.72 4.63
C GLU A 21 13.46 4.98 6.11
N GLY A 22 12.55 4.21 6.72
CA GLY A 22 12.11 4.37 8.10
C GLY A 22 11.13 5.52 8.33
N ARG A 23 10.57 6.12 7.28
CA ARG A 23 9.73 7.33 7.35
C ARG A 23 8.36 7.13 6.74
N VAL A 24 7.80 5.92 6.82
CA VAL A 24 6.48 5.62 6.25
C VAL A 24 5.37 6.53 6.80
N LEU A 25 5.52 7.03 8.03
CA LEU A 25 4.56 7.97 8.63
C LEU A 25 4.63 9.40 8.03
N GLU A 26 5.62 9.71 7.20
CA GLU A 26 5.64 10.96 6.42
C GLU A 26 4.83 10.85 5.12
N ASP A 27 4.40 9.64 4.75
CA ASP A 27 3.57 9.43 3.56
C ASP A 27 2.16 10.00 3.76
N GLY A 28 1.71 10.84 2.83
CA GLY A 28 0.43 11.54 2.93
C GLY A 28 -0.79 10.61 2.92
N PHE A 29 -0.74 9.48 2.20
CA PHE A 29 -1.80 8.49 2.19
C PHE A 29 -1.88 7.77 3.53
N VAL A 30 -0.75 7.30 4.05
CA VAL A 30 -0.65 6.62 5.34
C VAL A 30 -1.15 7.53 6.47
N MET A 31 -0.67 8.77 6.52
CA MET A 31 -1.09 9.71 7.56
C MET A 31 -2.58 10.09 7.48
N SER A 32 -3.12 10.24 6.27
CA SER A 32 -4.55 10.52 6.09
C SER A 32 -5.41 9.35 6.60
N ALA A 33 -5.00 8.12 6.28
CA ALA A 33 -5.68 6.91 6.75
C ALA A 33 -5.60 6.78 8.27
N LEU A 34 -4.42 6.96 8.87
CA LEU A 34 -4.24 6.90 10.33
C LEU A 34 -5.09 7.95 11.05
N ASN A 35 -5.15 9.18 10.52
CA ASN A 35 -6.01 10.24 11.08
C ASN A 35 -7.50 9.87 11.03
N ALA A 36 -7.96 9.26 9.94
CA ALA A 36 -9.35 8.82 9.82
C ALA A 36 -9.65 7.67 10.80
N LEU A 37 -8.76 6.67 10.87
CA LEU A 37 -8.86 5.55 11.81
C LEU A 37 -8.87 6.03 13.26
N CYS A 38 -7.95 6.91 13.62
CA CYS A 38 -7.85 7.44 14.98
C CYS A 38 -9.17 8.12 15.43
N ARG A 39 -9.74 8.95 14.57
CA ARG A 39 -11.04 9.60 14.86
C ARG A 39 -12.17 8.60 15.06
N GLU A 40 -12.28 7.61 14.17
CA GLU A 40 -13.36 6.63 14.24
C GLU A 40 -13.20 5.67 15.42
N VAL A 41 -12.00 5.22 15.71
CA VAL A 41 -11.64 4.36 16.83
C VAL A 41 -11.96 5.07 18.17
N ASN A 42 -11.54 6.33 18.32
CA ASN A 42 -11.81 7.14 19.51
C ASN A 42 -13.31 7.39 19.70
N ARG A 43 -14.06 7.66 18.62
CA ARG A 43 -15.51 7.84 18.67
C ARG A 43 -16.24 6.60 19.22
N ARG A 44 -15.67 5.43 19.00
CA ARG A 44 -16.20 4.14 19.50
C ARG A 44 -15.68 3.75 20.88
N GLY A 45 -14.90 4.60 21.53
CA GLY A 45 -14.33 4.35 22.86
C GLY A 45 -13.18 3.37 22.89
N TYR A 46 -12.47 3.20 21.76
CA TYR A 46 -11.25 2.42 21.65
C TYR A 46 -10.02 3.32 21.56
N PHE A 47 -8.87 2.76 21.85
CA PHE A 47 -7.56 3.38 21.66
C PHE A 47 -6.88 2.79 20.43
N LEU A 48 -6.15 3.61 19.68
CA LEU A 48 -5.38 3.17 18.53
C LEU A 48 -3.90 3.14 18.90
N MET A 49 -3.28 1.98 18.74
CA MET A 49 -1.84 1.82 18.90
C MET A 49 -1.19 1.58 17.53
N VAL A 50 -0.22 2.39 17.17
CA VAL A 50 0.43 2.35 15.85
C VAL A 50 1.85 1.79 16.00
N LYS A 51 2.19 0.82 15.15
CA LYS A 51 3.54 0.27 14.97
C LYS A 51 3.92 0.33 13.50
N THR A 52 5.13 0.76 13.21
CA THR A 52 5.76 0.58 11.88
C THR A 52 6.74 -0.58 11.95
N THR A 53 6.84 -1.38 10.92
CA THR A 53 7.83 -2.47 10.84
C THR A 53 8.09 -2.90 9.40
N GLU A 54 9.35 -3.27 9.13
CA GLU A 54 9.75 -4.00 7.92
C GLU A 54 9.65 -5.52 8.12
N ASN A 55 9.55 -5.97 9.39
CA ASN A 55 9.61 -7.38 9.77
C ASN A 55 8.24 -7.89 10.22
N ILE A 56 7.59 -8.68 9.37
CA ILE A 56 6.30 -9.30 9.68
C ILE A 56 6.34 -10.22 10.90
N GLY A 57 7.48 -10.85 11.18
CA GLY A 57 7.65 -11.75 12.32
C GLY A 57 7.46 -11.10 13.70
N GLU A 58 7.55 -9.77 13.78
CA GLU A 58 7.31 -9.03 15.03
C GLU A 58 5.82 -8.81 15.34
N ILE A 59 4.93 -8.97 14.36
CA ILE A 59 3.52 -8.61 14.50
C ILE A 59 2.77 -9.48 15.52
N PRO A 60 2.93 -10.81 15.54
CA PRO A 60 2.27 -11.65 16.54
C PRO A 60 2.70 -11.32 17.99
N ALA A 61 3.98 -11.04 18.19
CA ALA A 61 4.49 -10.64 19.50
C ALA A 61 3.92 -9.29 19.94
N PHE A 62 3.86 -8.32 19.04
CA PHE A 62 3.25 -7.02 19.29
C PHE A 62 1.78 -7.15 19.69
N ALA A 63 1.00 -7.94 18.95
CA ALA A 63 -0.40 -8.18 19.25
C ALA A 63 -0.62 -8.80 20.62
N SER A 64 0.16 -9.82 20.96
CA SER A 64 0.06 -10.56 22.23
C SER A 64 0.50 -9.71 23.43
N MET A 65 1.57 -8.91 23.28
CA MET A 65 2.13 -8.11 24.36
C MET A 65 1.14 -7.09 24.93
N TRP A 66 0.28 -6.53 24.10
CA TRP A 66 -0.65 -5.48 24.47
C TRP A 66 -2.09 -5.94 24.63
N ASN A 67 -2.35 -7.27 24.57
CA ASN A 67 -3.68 -7.85 24.71
C ASN A 67 -4.73 -7.11 23.84
N MET A 68 -4.39 -6.87 22.58
CA MET A 68 -5.22 -6.11 21.65
C MET A 68 -6.49 -6.86 21.26
N ASP A 69 -7.59 -6.14 21.06
CA ASP A 69 -8.86 -6.73 20.61
C ASP A 69 -8.86 -7.04 19.10
N GLY A 70 -7.98 -6.39 18.33
CA GLY A 70 -7.83 -6.63 16.89
C GLY A 70 -6.70 -5.82 16.28
N LEU A 71 -6.34 -6.18 15.04
CA LEU A 71 -5.32 -5.49 14.25
C LEU A 71 -5.84 -5.00 12.90
N ILE A 72 -5.29 -3.90 12.45
CA ILE A 72 -5.36 -3.42 11.07
C ILE A 72 -3.95 -3.51 10.50
N LEU A 73 -3.77 -4.28 9.43
CA LEU A 73 -2.50 -4.46 8.74
C LEU A 73 -2.50 -3.64 7.45
N MET A 74 -1.55 -2.72 7.30
CA MET A 74 -1.55 -1.72 6.24
C MET A 74 -0.34 -1.88 5.32
N GLY A 75 -0.60 -2.06 4.01
CA GLY A 75 0.44 -2.05 2.97
C GLY A 75 1.25 -3.35 2.85
N PHE A 76 0.70 -4.47 3.27
CA PHE A 76 1.33 -5.80 3.14
C PHE A 76 0.88 -6.52 1.86
N CYS A 77 1.66 -7.49 1.39
CA CYS A 77 1.33 -8.35 0.27
C CYS A 77 0.73 -9.69 0.72
N GLU A 78 0.14 -10.44 -0.22
CA GLU A 78 -0.56 -11.72 0.04
C GLU A 78 0.28 -12.72 0.83
N THR A 79 1.55 -12.90 0.46
CA THR A 79 2.48 -13.81 1.16
C THR A 79 2.68 -13.47 2.62
N ASP A 80 2.66 -12.18 2.96
CA ASP A 80 2.79 -11.70 4.33
C ASP A 80 1.56 -12.09 5.17
N TYR A 81 0.37 -11.93 4.58
CA TYR A 81 -0.88 -12.27 5.24
C TYR A 81 -1.04 -13.78 5.47
N GLU A 82 -0.61 -14.62 4.54
CA GLU A 82 -0.62 -16.06 4.71
C GLU A 82 0.28 -16.49 5.90
N THR A 83 1.46 -15.88 5.99
CA THR A 83 2.39 -16.11 7.10
C THR A 83 1.77 -15.67 8.43
N LEU A 84 1.21 -14.47 8.48
CA LEU A 84 0.60 -13.93 9.71
C LEU A 84 -0.61 -14.75 10.16
N ARG A 85 -1.45 -15.18 9.23
CA ARG A 85 -2.66 -15.95 9.55
C ARG A 85 -2.36 -17.23 10.32
N SER A 86 -1.26 -17.88 10.03
CA SER A 86 -0.86 -19.12 10.74
C SER A 86 -0.35 -18.87 12.16
N HIS A 87 0.06 -17.66 12.50
CA HIS A 87 0.69 -17.30 13.77
C HIS A 87 -0.15 -16.34 14.63
N MET A 88 -1.24 -15.79 14.08
CA MET A 88 -2.08 -14.81 14.78
C MET A 88 -3.22 -15.49 15.52
N HIS A 89 -3.43 -15.10 16.77
CA HIS A 89 -4.53 -15.57 17.62
C HIS A 89 -5.65 -14.54 17.77
N ILE A 90 -5.48 -13.35 17.20
CA ILE A 90 -6.49 -12.29 17.20
C ILE A 90 -6.95 -12.00 15.78
N SER A 91 -8.15 -11.47 15.66
CA SER A 91 -8.71 -11.06 14.36
C SER A 91 -7.94 -9.88 13.80
N PHE A 92 -7.73 -9.87 12.49
CA PHE A 92 -7.16 -8.73 11.79
C PHE A 92 -7.85 -8.48 10.45
N VAL A 93 -7.74 -7.24 9.99
CA VAL A 93 -8.19 -6.81 8.67
C VAL A 93 -7.01 -6.25 7.89
N ALA A 94 -7.00 -6.43 6.58
CA ALA A 94 -6.07 -5.78 5.69
C ALA A 94 -6.60 -4.42 5.24
N TYR A 95 -5.74 -3.41 5.18
CA TYR A 95 -6.00 -2.12 4.60
C TYR A 95 -4.93 -1.82 3.54
N ASP A 96 -5.37 -1.51 2.32
CA ASP A 96 -4.50 -1.33 1.17
C ASP A 96 -3.55 -2.53 0.95
N GLY A 97 -4.08 -3.74 1.18
CA GLY A 97 -3.37 -4.99 0.96
C GLY A 97 -3.55 -5.47 -0.48
N TYR A 98 -2.55 -6.15 -1.02
CA TYR A 98 -2.64 -6.76 -2.34
C TYR A 98 -2.86 -8.27 -2.26
N PHE A 99 -3.86 -8.74 -2.99
CA PHE A 99 -4.19 -10.15 -3.14
C PHE A 99 -4.49 -10.42 -4.62
N GLU A 100 -3.88 -11.45 -5.20
CA GLU A 100 -4.17 -11.87 -6.58
C GLU A 100 -5.57 -12.49 -6.72
N LYS A 101 -6.08 -13.04 -5.62
CA LYS A 101 -7.42 -13.62 -5.51
C LYS A 101 -8.11 -13.10 -4.27
N GLU A 102 -9.42 -13.19 -4.25
CA GLU A 102 -10.16 -12.82 -3.03
C GLU A 102 -9.62 -13.56 -1.80
N PRO A 103 -9.38 -12.83 -0.69
CA PRO A 103 -8.85 -13.43 0.52
C PRO A 103 -9.77 -14.54 1.03
N GLN A 104 -9.23 -15.72 1.26
CA GLN A 104 -10.01 -16.85 1.77
C GLN A 104 -10.15 -16.79 3.30
N GLY A 105 -11.17 -17.50 3.83
CA GLY A 105 -11.30 -17.73 5.27
C GLY A 105 -11.78 -16.52 6.08
N GLY A 106 -12.59 -15.65 5.47
CA GLY A 106 -13.26 -14.55 6.19
C GLY A 106 -12.36 -13.34 6.48
N MET A 107 -11.17 -13.28 5.91
CA MET A 107 -10.32 -12.09 6.03
C MET A 107 -10.90 -10.96 5.18
N VAL A 108 -10.98 -9.76 5.76
CA VAL A 108 -11.44 -8.56 5.08
C VAL A 108 -10.24 -7.75 4.60
N ASN A 109 -10.23 -7.41 3.31
CA ASN A 109 -9.31 -6.43 2.74
C ASN A 109 -10.10 -5.19 2.29
N LEU A 110 -9.76 -4.04 2.85
CA LEU A 110 -10.28 -2.76 2.39
C LEU A 110 -9.25 -2.12 1.47
N VAL A 111 -9.55 -2.08 0.20
CA VAL A 111 -8.63 -1.61 -0.85
C VAL A 111 -9.37 -0.71 -1.84
N ILE A 112 -8.65 0.22 -2.47
CA ILE A 112 -9.16 0.97 -3.63
C ILE A 112 -8.95 0.14 -4.90
N ASP A 113 -9.81 0.36 -5.91
CA ASP A 113 -9.65 -0.28 -7.21
C ASP A 113 -8.47 0.35 -7.97
N HIS A 114 -7.29 -0.26 -7.82
CA HIS A 114 -6.05 0.21 -8.44
C HIS A 114 -6.08 0.10 -9.95
N HIS A 115 -6.69 -0.97 -10.48
CA HIS A 115 -6.84 -1.15 -11.92
C HIS A 115 -7.73 -0.05 -12.52
N ASP A 116 -8.88 0.22 -11.92
CA ASP A 116 -9.78 1.28 -12.39
C ASP A 116 -9.15 2.66 -12.25
N GLY A 117 -8.43 2.94 -11.17
CA GLY A 117 -7.67 4.17 -11.01
C GLY A 117 -6.65 4.40 -12.14
N GLY A 118 -5.91 3.35 -12.48
CA GLY A 118 -5.00 3.37 -13.64
C GLY A 118 -5.75 3.55 -14.96
N PHE A 119 -6.87 2.86 -15.15
CA PHE A 119 -7.71 2.97 -16.34
C PHE A 119 -8.23 4.38 -16.54
N GLN A 120 -8.74 5.02 -15.52
CA GLN A 120 -9.23 6.41 -15.58
C GLN A 120 -8.12 7.38 -15.96
N ALA A 121 -6.91 7.23 -15.41
CA ALA A 121 -5.77 8.05 -15.76
C ALA A 121 -5.37 7.88 -17.25
N GLY A 122 -5.30 6.65 -17.74
CA GLY A 122 -5.01 6.35 -19.14
C GLY A 122 -6.07 6.91 -20.10
N ALA A 123 -7.34 6.73 -19.77
CA ALA A 123 -8.46 7.26 -20.54
C ALA A 123 -8.44 8.81 -20.59
N TYR A 124 -8.09 9.44 -19.48
CA TYR A 124 -7.98 10.88 -19.38
C TYR A 124 -6.90 11.43 -20.33
N LEU A 125 -5.67 10.88 -20.27
CA LEU A 125 -4.58 11.32 -21.15
C LEU A 125 -4.90 11.07 -22.63
N ARG A 126 -5.53 9.93 -22.94
CA ARG A 126 -5.97 9.63 -24.29
C ARG A 126 -7.00 10.65 -24.81
N ARG A 127 -7.96 11.03 -23.97
CA ARG A 127 -8.97 12.05 -24.31
C ARG A 127 -8.36 13.43 -24.59
N LEU A 128 -7.26 13.76 -23.91
CA LEU A 128 -6.48 14.98 -24.16
C LEU A 128 -5.63 14.90 -25.43
N GLY A 129 -5.65 13.78 -26.16
CA GLY A 129 -4.94 13.62 -27.42
C GLY A 129 -3.50 13.11 -27.31
N HIS A 130 -3.04 12.76 -26.10
CA HIS A 130 -1.72 12.18 -25.94
C HIS A 130 -1.58 10.85 -26.68
N ARG A 131 -0.43 10.62 -27.27
CA ARG A 131 -0.08 9.39 -28.01
C ARG A 131 1.07 8.61 -27.38
N LYS A 132 1.82 9.27 -26.49
CA LYS A 132 2.90 8.69 -25.72
C LYS A 132 2.69 9.06 -24.25
N ALA A 133 2.96 8.13 -23.35
CA ALA A 133 2.90 8.34 -21.91
C ALA A 133 4.05 7.59 -21.24
N LEU A 134 4.46 8.09 -20.09
CA LEU A 134 5.45 7.45 -19.23
C LEU A 134 4.79 7.08 -17.90
N CYS A 135 4.83 5.79 -17.57
CA CYS A 135 4.50 5.28 -16.25
C CYS A 135 5.77 5.17 -15.43
N ILE A 136 5.74 5.68 -14.21
CA ILE A 136 6.87 5.64 -13.29
C ILE A 136 6.40 4.95 -12.01
N ALA A 137 7.08 3.88 -11.60
CA ALA A 137 6.81 3.19 -10.34
C ALA A 137 8.10 2.56 -9.78
N ASP A 138 8.11 2.26 -8.49
CA ASP A 138 9.24 1.60 -7.85
C ASP A 138 9.28 0.09 -8.10
N ASN A 139 8.18 -0.49 -8.55
CA ASN A 139 8.09 -1.90 -8.88
C ASN A 139 7.02 -2.17 -9.97
N LEU A 140 6.92 -3.45 -10.37
CA LEU A 140 5.90 -3.96 -11.32
C LEU A 140 5.09 -5.11 -10.71
N ILE A 141 4.94 -5.10 -9.41
CA ILE A 141 4.18 -6.12 -8.67
C ILE A 141 3.05 -5.46 -7.89
N CYS A 142 2.17 -6.28 -7.34
CA CYS A 142 1.10 -5.84 -6.45
C CYS A 142 0.25 -4.70 -7.05
N MET A 143 -0.02 -3.68 -6.28
CA MET A 143 -0.90 -2.55 -6.65
C MET A 143 -0.39 -1.74 -7.85
N ASP A 144 0.93 -1.61 -8.00
CA ASP A 144 1.51 -0.87 -9.13
C ASP A 144 1.35 -1.62 -10.45
N LYS A 145 1.40 -2.95 -10.44
CA LYS A 145 1.04 -3.78 -11.59
C LYS A 145 -0.39 -3.49 -12.06
N GLU A 146 -1.35 -3.54 -11.15
CA GLU A 146 -2.76 -3.26 -11.45
C GLU A 146 -2.97 -1.86 -12.05
N ARG A 147 -2.35 -0.84 -11.45
CA ARG A 147 -2.41 0.55 -11.96
C ARG A 147 -1.87 0.66 -13.38
N ILE A 148 -0.72 0.04 -13.65
CA ILE A 148 -0.07 0.10 -14.96
C ILE A 148 -0.87 -0.69 -16.01
N GLU A 149 -1.42 -1.84 -15.65
CA GLU A 149 -2.26 -2.63 -16.55
C GLU A 149 -3.54 -1.89 -16.92
N GLY A 150 -4.25 -1.32 -15.94
CA GLY A 150 -5.41 -0.47 -16.16
C GLY A 150 -5.10 0.72 -17.07
N PHE A 151 -3.99 1.41 -16.78
CA PHE A 151 -3.54 2.53 -17.60
C PHE A 151 -3.29 2.12 -19.05
N ARG A 152 -2.50 1.08 -19.28
CA ARG A 152 -2.16 0.59 -20.62
C ARG A 152 -3.40 0.22 -21.42
N ARG A 153 -4.36 -0.46 -20.78
CA ARG A 153 -5.63 -0.87 -21.40
C ARG A 153 -6.41 0.34 -21.92
N ALA A 154 -6.55 1.38 -21.12
CA ALA A 154 -7.30 2.58 -21.50
C ALA A 154 -6.54 3.48 -22.47
N PHE A 155 -5.21 3.53 -22.39
CA PHE A 155 -4.37 4.37 -23.21
C PHE A 155 -4.12 3.80 -24.62
N ALA A 156 -4.36 2.51 -24.83
CA ALA A 156 -4.22 1.87 -26.15
C ALA A 156 -5.04 2.60 -27.24
N PRO A 157 -4.51 2.77 -28.48
CA PRO A 157 -3.25 2.27 -29.02
C PRO A 157 -2.04 3.18 -28.75
N GLY A 158 -2.11 4.12 -27.80
CA GLY A 158 -1.00 4.97 -27.41
C GLY A 158 0.21 4.16 -26.89
N LYS A 159 1.40 4.68 -27.11
CA LYS A 159 2.65 4.06 -26.64
C LYS A 159 2.89 4.41 -25.17
N THR A 160 3.02 3.38 -24.35
CA THR A 160 3.38 3.53 -22.92
C THR A 160 4.83 3.11 -22.70
N LEU A 161 5.64 4.01 -22.16
CA LEU A 161 6.94 3.73 -21.62
C LEU A 161 6.81 3.41 -20.12
N PHE A 162 7.75 2.65 -19.58
CA PHE A 162 7.81 2.37 -18.17
C PHE A 162 9.21 2.60 -17.62
N TRP A 163 9.29 3.31 -16.50
CA TRP A 163 10.51 3.44 -15.73
C TRP A 163 10.31 2.84 -14.35
N GLN A 164 11.14 1.87 -14.03
CA GLN A 164 11.30 1.42 -12.66
C GLN A 164 12.33 2.29 -11.96
N ILE A 165 11.93 2.97 -10.90
CA ILE A 165 12.79 3.87 -10.15
C ILE A 165 13.50 3.13 -9.00
N PRO A 166 14.70 3.59 -8.60
CA PRO A 166 15.41 3.05 -7.45
C PRO A 166 14.63 3.26 -6.13
N ALA A 167 14.95 2.44 -5.13
CA ALA A 167 14.28 2.51 -3.83
C ALA A 167 14.63 3.79 -3.06
N THR A 168 15.90 4.23 -3.04
CA THR A 168 16.34 5.35 -2.22
C THR A 168 16.17 6.71 -2.89
N ARG A 169 15.94 7.75 -2.10
CA ARG A 169 15.78 9.14 -2.60
C ARG A 169 17.01 9.65 -3.36
N GLN A 170 18.21 9.35 -2.85
CA GLN A 170 19.44 9.78 -3.49
C GLN A 170 19.56 9.20 -4.89
N GLN A 171 19.40 7.88 -5.02
CA GLN A 171 19.47 7.21 -6.31
C GLN A 171 18.38 7.68 -7.29
N ARG A 172 17.19 8.09 -6.78
CA ARG A 172 16.12 8.63 -7.62
C ARG A 172 16.50 9.95 -8.27
N ALA A 173 17.16 10.85 -7.55
CA ALA A 173 17.57 12.14 -8.11
C ALA A 173 18.51 11.96 -9.30
N GLU A 174 19.55 11.14 -9.14
CA GLU A 174 20.51 10.81 -10.21
C GLU A 174 19.83 10.09 -11.39
N PHE A 175 18.96 9.12 -11.08
CA PHE A 175 18.20 8.38 -12.08
C PHE A 175 17.33 9.31 -12.94
N TYR A 176 16.58 10.22 -12.33
CA TYR A 176 15.73 11.15 -13.09
C TYR A 176 16.55 12.09 -13.95
N GLU A 177 17.64 12.64 -13.42
CA GLU A 177 18.50 13.55 -14.17
C GLU A 177 19.05 12.86 -15.42
N GLN A 178 19.55 11.63 -15.28
CA GLN A 178 20.04 10.85 -16.41
C GLN A 178 18.94 10.53 -17.41
N ARG A 179 17.80 10.00 -16.95
CA ARG A 179 16.72 9.53 -17.83
C ARG A 179 16.04 10.67 -18.60
N PHE A 180 15.86 11.83 -17.96
CA PHE A 180 15.30 12.98 -18.68
C PHE A 180 16.27 13.57 -19.71
N ARG A 181 17.57 13.54 -19.48
CA ARG A 181 18.56 13.87 -20.52
C ARG A 181 18.45 12.92 -21.72
N GLU A 182 18.42 11.62 -21.49
CA GLU A 182 18.26 10.60 -22.54
C GLU A 182 16.98 10.83 -23.39
N LEU A 183 15.86 11.16 -22.73
CA LEU A 183 14.61 11.48 -23.45
C LEU A 183 14.71 12.75 -24.30
N ALA A 184 15.35 13.78 -23.77
CA ALA A 184 15.54 15.04 -24.51
C ALA A 184 16.42 14.83 -25.76
N GLU A 185 17.47 14.02 -25.67
CA GLU A 185 18.34 13.67 -26.80
C GLU A 185 17.62 12.83 -27.87
N GLN A 186 16.67 11.99 -27.47
CA GLN A 186 15.89 11.15 -28.39
C GLN A 186 14.69 11.85 -29.03
N GLN A 187 14.46 13.14 -28.75
CA GLN A 187 13.32 13.94 -29.23
C GLN A 187 11.95 13.27 -28.99
N ILE A 188 11.81 12.56 -27.87
CA ILE A 188 10.59 11.83 -27.52
C ILE A 188 9.67 12.68 -26.63
#